data_e4dd7dd0f55cc65aa6bc1d62d08821ea
#
_entry.id   e4dd7dd0f55cc65aa6bc1d62d08821ea
#
_cell.length_a   1.000
_cell.length_b   1.000
_cell.length_c   1.000
_cell.angle_alpha   90.00
_cell.angle_beta   90.00
_cell.angle_gamma   90.00
#
_symmetry.space_group_name_H-M   'P 1'
#
loop_
_entity.id
_entity.type
_entity.pdbx_description
1 polymer ?
#
loop_
_entity_poly.entity_id
_entity_poly.type
_entity_poly.pdbx_seq_one_letter_code
_entity_poly.pdbx_strand_id
1 'polypeptide(L)'
;MSTVLYNRFDKSKISQLPRVTFPGKIVVVLNEAEAEKAVNYLLSKDIIGIDTETRPVFKKGQRRKVALLQACDHEVCFLFRLNLIGVPDCIKRFLEDTTVPKVGLSLGDDMLMLHQRLDFKPGYFIDLQDYVKSLGIEDMSLQKLYANVFHERITKREQLSNWENEILSDKQKIYASTDAWTCIKLYERLHELKHSGNYELVVVPPKVKPTPEEVEHTPEGTSE
;
A
#
# COMPACT_ATOMS: atom_id res chain seq x y z
N MET A 1 10.82 19.19 -18.32
CA MET A 1 11.96 18.51 -17.66
C MET A 1 11.61 17.05 -17.51
N SER A 2 12.53 16.15 -17.79
CA SER A 2 12.34 14.71 -17.61
C SER A 2 12.25 14.35 -16.11
N THR A 3 11.38 13.44 -15.72
CA THR A 3 11.28 12.96 -14.35
C THR A 3 12.38 11.94 -14.09
N VAL A 4 13.19 12.14 -13.05
CA VAL A 4 14.22 11.18 -12.66
C VAL A 4 13.63 10.13 -11.73
N LEU A 5 13.71 8.86 -12.13
CA LEU A 5 13.34 7.71 -11.33
C LEU A 5 14.59 6.90 -11.01
N TYR A 6 14.62 6.24 -9.86
CA TYR A 6 15.69 5.33 -9.45
C TYR A 6 15.17 3.89 -9.46
N ASN A 7 15.97 2.95 -9.97
CA ASN A 7 15.63 1.53 -9.82
C ASN A 7 15.56 1.13 -8.33
N ARG A 8 16.42 1.77 -7.49
CA ARG A 8 16.46 1.60 -6.03
C ARG A 8 16.59 2.97 -5.36
N PHE A 9 15.53 3.42 -4.69
CA PHE A 9 15.54 4.67 -3.95
C PHE A 9 16.28 4.53 -2.61
N ASP A 10 17.09 5.51 -2.27
CA ASP A 10 17.85 5.50 -1.01
C ASP A 10 16.93 5.75 0.18
N LYS A 11 16.75 4.70 1.01
CA LYS A 11 15.89 4.76 2.19
C LYS A 11 16.29 5.85 3.19
N SER A 12 17.58 6.21 3.27
CA SER A 12 18.08 7.23 4.21
C SER A 12 17.51 8.63 3.92
N LYS A 13 17.17 8.91 2.66
CA LYS A 13 16.60 10.19 2.23
C LYS A 13 15.12 10.35 2.62
N ILE A 14 14.39 9.24 2.84
CA ILE A 14 12.93 9.28 3.06
C ILE A 14 12.53 10.09 4.29
N SER A 15 13.31 10.02 5.38
CA SER A 15 12.99 10.72 6.63
C SER A 15 12.95 12.25 6.50
N GLN A 16 13.68 12.80 5.52
CA GLN A 16 13.80 14.24 5.26
C GLN A 16 12.70 14.78 4.33
N LEU A 17 11.96 13.90 3.66
CA LEU A 17 10.92 14.29 2.71
C LEU A 17 9.67 14.82 3.44
N PRO A 18 8.93 15.75 2.82
CA PRO A 18 7.65 16.22 3.35
C PRO A 18 6.67 15.06 3.48
N ARG A 19 5.85 15.08 4.52
CA ARG A 19 4.84 14.05 4.77
C ARG A 19 3.60 14.32 3.93
N VAL A 20 3.07 13.27 3.29
CA VAL A 20 1.76 13.27 2.66
C VAL A 20 0.75 12.50 3.52
N THR A 21 -0.51 12.91 3.42
CA THR A 21 -1.67 12.20 3.98
C THR A 21 -2.83 12.35 3.02
N PHE A 22 -3.77 11.41 3.06
CA PHE A 22 -4.99 11.50 2.29
C PHE A 22 -5.75 12.80 2.61
N PRO A 23 -6.06 13.64 1.63
CA PRO A 23 -6.71 14.94 1.88
C PRO A 23 -8.23 14.87 1.87
N GLY A 24 -8.81 13.75 1.45
CA GLY A 24 -10.22 13.58 1.23
C GLY A 24 -11.01 13.16 2.48
N LYS A 25 -12.28 12.80 2.26
CA LYS A 25 -13.19 12.33 3.30
C LYS A 25 -12.94 10.87 3.63
N ILE A 26 -12.85 10.56 4.92
CA ILE A 26 -12.73 9.18 5.42
C ILE A 26 -14.07 8.74 6.02
N VAL A 27 -14.61 7.64 5.52
CA VAL A 27 -15.88 7.05 5.98
C VAL A 27 -15.61 5.66 6.55
N VAL A 28 -15.91 5.46 7.83
CA VAL A 28 -15.81 4.14 8.47
C VAL A 28 -17.15 3.43 8.26
N VAL A 29 -17.10 2.24 7.67
CA VAL A 29 -18.27 1.42 7.33
C VAL A 29 -18.46 0.36 8.42
N LEU A 30 -19.61 0.41 9.12
CA LEU A 30 -19.90 -0.38 10.31
C LEU A 30 -21.07 -1.34 10.17
N ASN A 31 -21.80 -1.28 9.06
CA ASN A 31 -22.93 -2.17 8.78
C ASN A 31 -23.08 -2.42 7.27
N GLU A 32 -23.90 -3.42 6.92
CA GLU A 32 -24.10 -3.86 5.54
C GLU A 32 -24.76 -2.79 4.67
N ALA A 33 -25.72 -2.02 5.20
CA ALA A 33 -26.39 -0.98 4.43
C ALA A 33 -25.44 0.17 4.05
N GLU A 34 -24.48 0.50 4.91
CA GLU A 34 -23.40 1.45 4.61
C GLU A 34 -22.44 0.84 3.59
N ALA A 35 -22.11 -0.45 3.73
CA ALA A 35 -21.23 -1.15 2.78
C ALA A 35 -21.82 -1.18 1.37
N GLU A 36 -23.15 -1.44 1.24
CA GLU A 36 -23.84 -1.42 -0.04
C GLU A 36 -23.75 -0.04 -0.72
N LYS A 37 -24.00 1.04 0.03
CA LYS A 37 -23.86 2.42 -0.49
C LYS A 37 -22.43 2.74 -0.91
N ALA A 38 -21.45 2.35 -0.10
CA ALA A 38 -20.03 2.57 -0.38
C ALA A 38 -19.58 1.81 -1.63
N VAL A 39 -19.99 0.55 -1.78
CA VAL A 39 -19.66 -0.26 -2.95
C VAL A 39 -20.29 0.32 -4.22
N ASN A 40 -21.55 0.73 -4.17
CA ASN A 40 -22.22 1.36 -5.31
C ASN A 40 -21.52 2.66 -5.73
N TYR A 41 -21.06 3.46 -4.77
CA TYR A 41 -20.25 4.64 -5.03
C TYR A 41 -18.91 4.28 -5.69
N LEU A 42 -18.17 3.32 -5.12
CA LEU A 42 -16.86 2.91 -5.65
C LEU A 42 -16.96 2.35 -7.08
N LEU A 43 -17.95 1.49 -7.34
CA LEU A 43 -18.15 0.90 -8.67
C LEU A 43 -18.66 1.90 -9.72
N SER A 44 -18.93 3.14 -9.36
CA SER A 44 -19.21 4.24 -10.30
C SER A 44 -17.97 5.07 -10.68
N LYS A 45 -16.79 4.69 -10.19
CA LYS A 45 -15.52 5.42 -10.40
C LYS A 45 -14.67 4.78 -11.48
N ASP A 46 -13.76 5.57 -12.06
CA ASP A 46 -12.85 5.11 -13.10
C ASP A 46 -11.69 4.27 -12.57
N ILE A 47 -11.30 4.50 -11.31
CA ILE A 47 -10.18 3.82 -10.64
C ILE A 47 -10.36 3.84 -9.12
N ILE A 48 -9.91 2.79 -8.46
CA ILE A 48 -9.98 2.62 -7.01
C ILE A 48 -8.62 2.23 -6.47
N GLY A 49 -8.19 2.88 -5.38
CA GLY A 49 -7.08 2.42 -4.57
C GLY A 49 -7.56 1.44 -3.52
N ILE A 50 -6.83 0.34 -3.33
CA ILE A 50 -7.20 -0.70 -2.37
C ILE A 50 -6.00 -1.12 -1.53
N ASP A 51 -6.27 -1.46 -0.25
CA ASP A 51 -5.31 -2.05 0.67
C ASP A 51 -6.03 -2.84 1.75
N THR A 52 -5.34 -3.66 2.53
CA THR A 52 -5.92 -4.37 3.68
C THR A 52 -5.05 -4.27 4.92
N GLU A 53 -5.71 -4.36 6.09
CA GLU A 53 -5.01 -4.38 7.36
C GLU A 53 -5.44 -5.58 8.22
N THR A 54 -4.42 -6.23 8.79
CA THR A 54 -4.60 -7.35 9.70
C THR A 54 -3.91 -7.05 11.03
N ARG A 55 -4.56 -7.38 12.13
CA ARG A 55 -3.92 -7.26 13.45
C ARG A 55 -2.64 -8.11 13.49
N PRO A 56 -1.50 -7.53 13.86
CA PRO A 56 -0.23 -8.26 13.91
C PRO A 56 -0.26 -9.39 14.94
N VAL A 57 0.43 -10.47 14.62
CA VAL A 57 0.57 -11.65 15.49
C VAL A 57 2.04 -11.86 15.83
N PHE A 58 2.34 -11.89 17.11
CA PHE A 58 3.70 -12.08 17.63
C PHE A 58 3.95 -13.50 18.15
N LYS A 59 2.89 -14.34 18.20
CA LYS A 59 3.01 -15.74 18.63
C LYS A 59 2.99 -16.69 17.43
N LYS A 60 3.98 -17.61 17.37
CA LYS A 60 4.07 -18.62 16.31
C LYS A 60 2.80 -19.48 16.27
N GLY A 61 2.29 -19.73 15.06
CA GLY A 61 1.10 -20.58 14.83
C GLY A 61 -0.26 -19.88 14.96
N GLN A 62 -0.32 -18.64 15.44
CA GLN A 62 -1.56 -17.87 15.39
C GLN A 62 -1.73 -17.23 14.01
N ARG A 63 -2.98 -17.19 13.53
CA ARG A 63 -3.36 -16.48 12.31
C ARG A 63 -4.51 -15.54 12.62
N ARG A 64 -4.55 -14.38 11.98
CA ARG A 64 -5.63 -13.41 12.06
C ARG A 64 -6.19 -13.20 10.66
N LYS A 65 -7.50 -12.99 10.59
CA LYS A 65 -8.16 -12.62 9.33
C LYS A 65 -8.04 -11.11 9.11
N VAL A 66 -8.09 -10.67 7.87
CA VAL A 66 -8.14 -9.24 7.52
C VAL A 66 -9.20 -8.54 8.37
N ALA A 67 -8.81 -7.49 9.09
CA ALA A 67 -9.70 -6.73 9.96
C ALA A 67 -10.33 -5.53 9.24
N LEU A 68 -9.61 -4.95 8.31
CA LEU A 68 -9.98 -3.75 7.59
C LEU A 68 -9.69 -3.92 6.10
N LEU A 69 -10.63 -3.54 5.26
CA LEU A 69 -10.45 -3.33 3.83
C LEU A 69 -10.59 -1.83 3.57
N GLN A 70 -9.58 -1.22 2.96
CA GLN A 70 -9.62 0.15 2.49
C GLN A 70 -9.91 0.17 1.01
N ALA A 71 -10.84 1.02 0.60
CA ALA A 71 -11.09 1.30 -0.82
C ALA A 71 -11.42 2.78 -1.00
N CYS A 72 -10.75 3.44 -1.92
CA CYS A 72 -10.90 4.88 -2.13
C CYS A 72 -10.83 5.28 -3.60
N ASP A 73 -11.41 6.44 -3.88
CA ASP A 73 -11.08 7.27 -5.03
C ASP A 73 -10.19 8.45 -4.58
N HIS A 74 -10.13 9.54 -5.36
CA HIS A 74 -9.37 10.74 -5.01
C HIS A 74 -10.00 11.58 -3.90
N GLU A 75 -11.31 11.43 -3.63
CA GLU A 75 -12.11 12.28 -2.76
C GLU A 75 -12.56 11.61 -1.48
N VAL A 76 -12.89 10.30 -1.55
CA VAL A 76 -13.47 9.56 -0.43
C VAL A 76 -12.76 8.22 -0.25
N CYS A 77 -12.40 7.92 0.99
CA CYS A 77 -11.90 6.61 1.39
C CYS A 77 -12.90 5.91 2.32
N PHE A 78 -13.31 4.71 1.95
CA PHE A 78 -14.14 3.84 2.75
C PHE A 78 -13.28 2.81 3.50
N LEU A 79 -13.48 2.74 4.81
CA LEU A 79 -12.81 1.83 5.72
C LEU A 79 -13.81 0.75 6.18
N PHE A 80 -13.87 -0.36 5.45
CA PHE A 80 -14.78 -1.47 5.75
C PHE A 80 -14.24 -2.31 6.91
N ARG A 81 -14.93 -2.27 8.05
CA ARG A 81 -14.54 -2.98 9.28
C ARG A 81 -14.92 -4.46 9.19
N LEU A 82 -14.17 -5.25 8.40
CA LEU A 82 -14.48 -6.67 8.15
C LEU A 82 -14.47 -7.53 9.42
N ASN A 83 -13.81 -7.10 10.48
CA ASN A 83 -13.88 -7.74 11.79
C ASN A 83 -15.23 -7.55 12.49
N LEU A 84 -16.01 -6.53 12.12
CA LEU A 84 -17.33 -6.22 12.68
C LEU A 84 -18.48 -6.65 11.76
N ILE A 85 -18.38 -6.33 10.46
CA ILE A 85 -19.47 -6.55 9.50
C ILE A 85 -19.35 -7.87 8.73
N GLY A 86 -18.22 -8.58 8.87
CA GLY A 86 -17.94 -9.73 8.01
C GLY A 86 -17.65 -9.30 6.57
N VAL A 87 -18.01 -10.16 5.62
CA VAL A 87 -17.91 -9.87 4.17
C VAL A 87 -19.31 -10.07 3.56
N PRO A 88 -20.17 -9.04 3.59
CA PRO A 88 -21.48 -9.10 2.96
C PRO A 88 -21.39 -9.20 1.43
N ASP A 89 -22.47 -9.60 0.76
CA ASP A 89 -22.51 -9.86 -0.69
C ASP A 89 -22.08 -8.67 -1.53
N CYS A 90 -22.31 -7.45 -1.10
CA CYS A 90 -21.86 -6.25 -1.80
C CYS A 90 -20.33 -6.16 -1.85
N ILE A 91 -19.62 -6.56 -0.79
CA ILE A 91 -18.15 -6.60 -0.79
C ILE A 91 -17.66 -7.72 -1.70
N LYS A 92 -18.31 -8.89 -1.72
CA LYS A 92 -18.00 -9.93 -2.71
C LYS A 92 -18.14 -9.40 -4.13
N ARG A 93 -19.27 -8.77 -4.45
CA ARG A 93 -19.51 -8.10 -5.74
C ARG A 93 -18.40 -7.10 -6.09
N PHE A 94 -17.96 -6.28 -5.14
CA PHE A 94 -16.87 -5.34 -5.32
C PHE A 94 -15.55 -6.03 -5.66
N LEU A 95 -15.20 -7.11 -4.94
CA LEU A 95 -13.97 -7.86 -5.17
C LEU A 95 -13.98 -8.63 -6.50
N GLU A 96 -15.16 -9.07 -6.96
CA GLU A 96 -15.34 -9.81 -8.21
C GLU A 96 -15.57 -8.91 -9.43
N ASP A 97 -15.78 -7.61 -9.24
CA ASP A 97 -16.03 -6.68 -10.34
C ASP A 97 -14.84 -6.59 -11.30
N THR A 98 -15.14 -6.76 -12.60
CA THR A 98 -14.17 -6.77 -13.70
C THR A 98 -14.13 -5.48 -14.51
N THR A 99 -14.92 -4.47 -14.14
CA THR A 99 -15.10 -3.23 -14.90
C THR A 99 -14.24 -2.10 -14.36
N VAL A 100 -14.16 -1.95 -13.03
CA VAL A 100 -13.41 -0.88 -12.38
C VAL A 100 -12.06 -1.40 -11.88
N PRO A 101 -10.92 -0.83 -12.35
CA PRO A 101 -9.60 -1.24 -11.89
C PRO A 101 -9.39 -0.88 -10.41
N LYS A 102 -8.91 -1.86 -9.66
CA LYS A 102 -8.54 -1.75 -8.24
C LYS A 102 -7.03 -1.85 -8.12
N VAL A 103 -6.40 -0.76 -7.74
CA VAL A 103 -4.94 -0.64 -7.69
C VAL A 103 -4.46 -0.77 -6.25
N GLY A 104 -3.50 -1.64 -6.02
CA GLY A 104 -2.85 -1.82 -4.73
C GLY A 104 -1.39 -2.24 -4.89
N LEU A 105 -0.74 -2.51 -3.77
CA LEU A 105 0.65 -2.96 -3.75
C LEU A 105 0.75 -4.31 -3.03
N SER A 106 1.38 -5.31 -3.66
CA SER A 106 1.52 -6.67 -3.08
C SER A 106 0.18 -7.38 -2.88
N LEU A 107 -0.74 -7.17 -3.82
CA LEU A 107 -2.13 -7.64 -3.74
C LEU A 107 -2.26 -9.17 -3.63
N GLY A 108 -1.25 -9.94 -4.04
CA GLY A 108 -1.25 -11.40 -3.89
C GLY A 108 -1.44 -11.86 -2.45
N ASP A 109 -0.75 -11.21 -1.50
CA ASP A 109 -0.88 -11.51 -0.08
C ASP A 109 -2.25 -11.09 0.47
N ASP A 110 -2.75 -9.91 0.05
CA ASP A 110 -4.07 -9.42 0.44
C ASP A 110 -5.19 -10.34 -0.04
N MET A 111 -5.13 -10.79 -1.30
CA MET A 111 -6.11 -11.74 -1.86
C MET A 111 -6.08 -13.06 -1.08
N LEU A 112 -4.90 -13.60 -0.80
CA LEU A 112 -4.76 -14.83 0.00
C LEU A 112 -5.39 -14.68 1.39
N MET A 113 -5.20 -13.53 2.03
CA MET A 113 -5.77 -13.25 3.35
C MET A 113 -7.27 -12.99 3.31
N LEU A 114 -7.80 -12.35 2.25
CA LEU A 114 -9.23 -12.16 2.03
C LEU A 114 -9.95 -13.48 1.77
N HIS A 115 -9.33 -14.43 1.04
CA HIS A 115 -9.85 -15.79 0.84
C HIS A 115 -10.05 -16.58 2.15
N GLN A 116 -9.37 -16.21 3.25
CA GLN A 116 -9.65 -16.80 4.56
C GLN A 116 -10.99 -16.34 5.14
N ARG A 117 -11.62 -15.28 4.59
CA ARG A 117 -12.93 -14.79 4.99
C ARG A 117 -14.04 -15.23 4.07
N LEU A 118 -13.80 -15.26 2.78
CA LEU A 118 -14.79 -15.50 1.74
C LEU A 118 -14.10 -16.11 0.51
N ASP A 119 -14.76 -17.08 -0.11
CA ASP A 119 -14.39 -17.54 -1.46
C ASP A 119 -14.97 -16.60 -2.53
N PHE A 120 -14.11 -16.06 -3.38
CA PHE A 120 -14.47 -15.16 -4.48
C PHE A 120 -13.47 -15.29 -5.63
N LYS A 121 -13.88 -14.94 -6.82
CA LYS A 121 -13.00 -14.86 -8.00
C LYS A 121 -12.53 -13.40 -8.16
N PRO A 122 -11.23 -13.11 -7.96
CA PRO A 122 -10.73 -11.74 -8.12
C PRO A 122 -11.08 -11.13 -9.47
N GLY A 123 -11.65 -9.92 -9.46
CA GLY A 123 -12.01 -9.16 -10.64
C GLY A 123 -10.82 -8.40 -11.23
N TYR A 124 -11.00 -7.12 -11.57
CA TYR A 124 -9.94 -6.32 -12.17
C TYR A 124 -9.04 -5.67 -11.12
N PHE A 125 -7.90 -6.31 -10.84
CA PHE A 125 -6.86 -5.82 -9.94
C PHE A 125 -5.57 -5.48 -10.68
N ILE A 126 -4.90 -4.42 -10.24
CA ILE A 126 -3.59 -3.99 -10.76
C ILE A 126 -2.62 -3.95 -9.57
N ASP A 127 -1.64 -4.86 -9.57
CA ASP A 127 -0.58 -4.84 -8.57
C ASP A 127 0.56 -3.91 -9.02
N LEU A 128 0.84 -2.90 -8.21
CA LEU A 128 1.91 -1.95 -8.47
C LEU A 128 3.29 -2.60 -8.48
N GLN A 129 3.50 -3.70 -7.76
CA GLN A 129 4.79 -4.40 -7.80
C GLN A 129 5.11 -4.95 -9.19
N ASP A 130 4.10 -5.46 -9.91
CA ASP A 130 4.28 -5.94 -11.28
C ASP A 130 4.38 -4.77 -12.26
N TYR A 131 3.63 -3.71 -12.01
CA TYR A 131 3.65 -2.53 -12.86
C TYR A 131 5.02 -1.84 -12.84
N VAL A 132 5.61 -1.61 -11.65
CA VAL A 132 6.91 -0.92 -11.52
C VAL A 132 8.09 -1.72 -12.08
N LYS A 133 8.03 -3.05 -12.01
CA LYS A 133 9.02 -3.92 -12.68
C LYS A 133 9.11 -3.65 -14.18
N SER A 134 8.00 -3.37 -14.82
CA SER A 134 7.95 -3.05 -16.26
C SER A 134 8.64 -1.72 -16.62
N LEU A 135 8.93 -0.89 -15.63
CA LEU A 135 9.66 0.39 -15.74
C LEU A 135 11.14 0.26 -15.29
N GLY A 136 11.58 -0.93 -14.90
CA GLY A 136 12.93 -1.17 -14.38
C GLY A 136 13.12 -0.76 -12.91
N ILE A 137 12.04 -0.49 -12.16
CA ILE A 137 12.11 -0.19 -10.73
C ILE A 137 12.09 -1.49 -9.94
N GLU A 138 13.05 -1.65 -9.03
CA GLU A 138 13.25 -2.86 -8.23
C GLU A 138 12.69 -2.73 -6.79
N ASP A 139 12.36 -1.52 -6.36
CA ASP A 139 11.75 -1.29 -5.06
C ASP A 139 10.33 -1.85 -5.00
N MET A 140 10.02 -2.57 -3.90
CA MET A 140 8.76 -3.28 -3.68
C MET A 140 7.96 -2.72 -2.49
N SER A 141 8.37 -1.60 -1.90
CA SER A 141 7.64 -1.00 -0.77
C SER A 141 6.97 0.30 -1.18
N LEU A 142 5.70 0.48 -0.79
CA LEU A 142 4.90 1.66 -1.08
C LEU A 142 5.63 2.96 -0.69
N GLN A 143 6.25 3.00 0.49
CA GLN A 143 7.00 4.15 0.98
C GLN A 143 8.16 4.55 0.06
N LYS A 144 8.92 3.57 -0.45
CA LYS A 144 10.05 3.85 -1.36
C LYS A 144 9.58 4.27 -2.75
N LEU A 145 8.55 3.58 -3.27
CA LEU A 145 7.97 3.93 -4.56
C LEU A 145 7.40 5.34 -4.55
N TYR A 146 6.66 5.68 -3.50
CA TYR A 146 6.08 7.02 -3.36
C TYR A 146 7.16 8.10 -3.23
N ALA A 147 8.20 7.85 -2.42
CA ALA A 147 9.33 8.75 -2.27
C ALA A 147 10.13 8.94 -3.58
N ASN A 148 10.28 7.88 -4.36
CA ASN A 148 10.96 7.92 -5.66
C ASN A 148 10.22 8.78 -6.69
N VAL A 149 8.89 8.67 -6.72
CA VAL A 149 8.06 9.31 -7.76
C VAL A 149 7.66 10.74 -7.39
N PHE A 150 7.34 10.98 -6.12
CA PHE A 150 6.75 12.27 -5.67
C PHE A 150 7.67 13.10 -4.78
N HIS A 151 8.81 12.56 -4.34
CA HIS A 151 9.68 13.21 -3.35
C HIS A 151 8.94 13.60 -2.06
N GLU A 152 7.98 12.76 -1.68
CA GLU A 152 7.18 12.83 -0.45
C GLU A 152 7.24 11.51 0.30
N ARG A 153 6.88 11.49 1.57
CA ARG A 153 6.87 10.27 2.37
C ARG A 153 5.53 9.96 2.99
N ILE A 154 5.17 8.69 2.98
CA ILE A 154 4.11 8.09 3.80
C ILE A 154 4.69 7.56 5.11
N THR A 155 3.87 7.56 6.17
CA THR A 155 4.28 7.04 7.49
C THR A 155 4.02 5.54 7.58
N LYS A 156 4.83 4.82 8.36
CA LYS A 156 4.59 3.40 8.70
C LYS A 156 4.18 3.19 10.17
N ARG A 157 3.85 4.26 10.88
CA ARG A 157 3.68 4.21 12.35
C ARG A 157 2.56 3.29 12.80
N GLU A 158 1.47 3.21 12.04
CA GLU A 158 0.28 2.42 12.42
C GLU A 158 0.27 1.01 11.82
N GLN A 159 1.25 0.64 11.00
CA GLN A 159 1.32 -0.68 10.32
C GLN A 159 1.19 -1.87 11.29
N LEU A 160 1.77 -1.78 12.47
CA LEU A 160 1.73 -2.84 13.48
C LEU A 160 0.73 -2.53 14.62
N SER A 161 -0.25 -1.67 14.39
CA SER A 161 -1.25 -1.34 15.39
C SER A 161 -2.37 -2.40 15.46
N ASN A 162 -3.22 -2.32 16.48
CA ASN A 162 -4.34 -3.25 16.60
C ASN A 162 -5.53 -2.80 15.73
N TRP A 163 -5.66 -3.40 14.57
CA TRP A 163 -6.73 -3.14 13.61
C TRP A 163 -8.09 -3.72 13.99
N GLU A 164 -8.14 -4.54 15.06
CA GLU A 164 -9.37 -5.11 15.63
C GLU A 164 -9.95 -4.25 16.79
N ASN A 165 -9.39 -3.08 17.10
CA ASN A 165 -9.95 -2.18 18.09
C ASN A 165 -11.41 -1.86 17.79
N GLU A 166 -12.23 -1.67 18.81
CA GLU A 166 -13.63 -1.28 18.66
C GLU A 166 -13.76 0.01 17.85
N ILE A 167 -12.96 1.00 18.19
CA ILE A 167 -12.88 2.29 17.47
C ILE A 167 -11.47 2.47 16.93
N LEU A 168 -11.37 2.75 15.62
CA LEU A 168 -10.10 3.13 15.02
C LEU A 168 -9.72 4.56 15.41
N SER A 169 -8.48 4.76 15.83
CA SER A 169 -7.95 6.10 16.08
C SER A 169 -7.86 6.91 14.78
N ASP A 170 -7.83 8.24 14.89
CA ASP A 170 -7.65 9.10 13.71
C ASP A 170 -6.34 8.83 12.99
N LYS A 171 -5.28 8.45 13.73
CA LYS A 171 -4.00 8.06 13.14
C LYS A 171 -4.13 6.80 12.28
N GLN A 172 -4.87 5.79 12.75
CA GLN A 172 -5.14 4.58 11.99
C GLN A 172 -5.98 4.89 10.74
N LYS A 173 -7.04 5.68 10.88
CA LYS A 173 -7.88 6.08 9.73
C LYS A 173 -7.10 6.82 8.66
N ILE A 174 -6.27 7.80 9.06
CA ILE A 174 -5.41 8.56 8.14
C ILE A 174 -4.36 7.65 7.49
N TYR A 175 -3.74 6.76 8.25
CA TYR A 175 -2.76 5.81 7.74
C TYR A 175 -3.37 4.91 6.66
N ALA A 176 -4.46 4.20 6.98
CA ALA A 176 -5.12 3.27 6.08
C ALA A 176 -5.63 3.93 4.78
N SER A 177 -6.23 5.13 4.89
CA SER A 177 -6.68 5.87 3.71
C SER A 177 -5.53 6.39 2.86
N THR A 178 -4.40 6.77 3.49
CA THR A 178 -3.23 7.23 2.75
C THR A 178 -2.60 6.10 1.95
N ASP A 179 -2.48 4.90 2.51
CA ASP A 179 -1.87 3.76 1.83
C ASP A 179 -2.70 3.35 0.59
N ALA A 180 -4.02 3.22 0.70
CA ALA A 180 -4.88 2.93 -0.44
C ALA A 180 -4.86 4.05 -1.52
N TRP A 181 -4.97 5.31 -1.11
CA TRP A 181 -4.99 6.44 -2.04
C TRP A 181 -3.67 6.64 -2.78
N THR A 182 -2.54 6.45 -2.11
CA THR A 182 -1.23 6.60 -2.74
C THR A 182 -0.98 5.56 -3.82
N CYS A 183 -1.68 4.43 -3.80
CA CYS A 183 -1.65 3.45 -4.88
C CYS A 183 -2.24 4.01 -6.17
N ILE A 184 -3.37 4.75 -6.12
CA ILE A 184 -3.94 5.41 -7.31
C ILE A 184 -2.93 6.42 -7.86
N LYS A 185 -2.43 7.32 -7.02
CA LYS A 185 -1.49 8.36 -7.43
C LYS A 185 -0.24 7.78 -8.09
N LEU A 186 0.31 6.71 -7.51
CA LEU A 186 1.46 6.02 -8.09
C LEU A 186 1.14 5.44 -9.45
N TYR A 187 0.02 4.72 -9.57
CA TYR A 187 -0.37 4.13 -10.85
C TYR A 187 -0.55 5.18 -11.94
N GLU A 188 -1.33 6.21 -11.68
CA GLU A 188 -1.60 7.29 -12.64
C GLU A 188 -0.30 7.97 -13.11
N ARG A 189 0.57 8.34 -12.16
CA ARG A 189 1.82 9.01 -12.50
C ARG A 189 2.78 8.09 -13.27
N LEU A 190 2.93 6.85 -12.84
CA LEU A 190 3.79 5.89 -13.53
C LEU A 190 3.23 5.53 -14.91
N HIS A 191 1.91 5.46 -15.04
CA HIS A 191 1.23 5.25 -16.32
C HIS A 191 1.49 6.39 -17.29
N GLU A 192 1.33 7.64 -16.85
CA GLU A 192 1.67 8.84 -17.61
C GLU A 192 3.14 8.83 -18.08
N LEU A 193 4.07 8.56 -17.15
CA LEU A 193 5.50 8.52 -17.46
C LEU A 193 5.84 7.42 -18.46
N LYS A 194 5.25 6.24 -18.31
CA LYS A 194 5.45 5.11 -19.21
C LYS A 194 4.98 5.42 -20.64
N HIS A 195 3.81 6.06 -20.78
CA HIS A 195 3.23 6.37 -22.09
C HIS A 195 3.91 7.56 -22.77
N SER A 196 4.30 8.57 -22.00
CA SER A 196 4.99 9.73 -22.56
C SER A 196 6.48 9.49 -22.84
N GLY A 197 7.09 8.50 -22.19
CA GLY A 197 8.53 8.29 -22.20
C GLY A 197 9.34 9.41 -21.52
N ASN A 198 8.66 10.33 -20.82
CA ASN A 198 9.28 11.53 -20.25
C ASN A 198 9.88 11.27 -18.86
N TYR A 199 10.70 10.23 -18.77
CA TYR A 199 11.47 9.92 -17.56
C TYR A 199 12.85 9.36 -17.90
N GLU A 200 13.75 9.48 -16.92
CA GLU A 200 15.09 8.90 -16.94
C GLU A 200 15.21 7.92 -15.77
N LEU A 201 15.59 6.68 -16.04
CA LEU A 201 15.85 5.68 -15.01
C LEU A 201 17.32 5.65 -14.64
N VAL A 202 17.63 6.09 -13.42
CA VAL A 202 18.97 6.01 -12.84
C VAL A 202 19.15 4.63 -12.19
N VAL A 203 20.09 3.84 -12.71
CA VAL A 203 20.42 2.51 -12.17
C VAL A 203 21.46 2.64 -11.06
N VAL A 204 21.04 2.37 -9.82
CA VAL A 204 21.90 2.34 -8.64
C VAL A 204 22.40 0.92 -8.44
N PRO A 205 23.73 0.69 -8.40
CA PRO A 205 24.27 -0.65 -8.17
C PRO A 205 23.85 -1.19 -6.79
N PRO A 206 23.73 -2.53 -6.63
CA PRO A 206 23.45 -3.13 -5.34
C PRO A 206 24.55 -2.77 -4.34
N LYS A 207 24.18 -2.46 -3.09
CA LYS A 207 25.16 -2.28 -2.01
C LYS A 207 25.91 -3.61 -1.83
N VAL A 208 27.21 -3.61 -2.08
CA VAL A 208 28.08 -4.75 -1.77
C VAL A 208 28.05 -4.93 -0.25
N LYS A 209 27.64 -6.08 0.22
CA LYS A 209 27.83 -6.43 1.64
C LYS A 209 29.32 -6.58 1.85
N PRO A 210 29.92 -5.99 2.92
CA PRO A 210 31.32 -6.22 3.22
C PRO A 210 31.54 -7.73 3.39
N THR A 211 32.58 -8.24 2.78
CA THR A 211 33.01 -9.63 2.95
C THR A 211 33.41 -9.85 4.42
N PRO A 212 33.23 -11.04 4.99
CA PRO A 212 33.62 -11.33 6.37
C PRO A 212 35.10 -11.00 6.70
N GLU A 213 35.96 -10.93 5.72
CA GLU A 213 37.40 -10.59 5.87
C GLU A 213 37.65 -9.10 6.15
N GLU A 214 36.73 -8.19 5.82
CA GLU A 214 36.88 -6.74 6.09
C GLU A 214 36.50 -6.34 7.52
N VAL A 215 35.91 -7.23 8.31
CA VAL A 215 35.46 -6.94 9.69
C VAL A 215 36.53 -7.27 10.73
N GLU A 216 37.61 -8.02 10.38
CA GLU A 216 38.66 -8.43 11.33
C GLU A 216 39.81 -7.44 11.51
N HIS A 217 39.88 -6.32 10.79
CA HIS A 217 40.97 -5.34 10.91
C HIS A 217 40.46 -3.96 11.43
N THR A 218 39.87 -3.94 12.61
CA THR A 218 39.91 -2.74 13.47
C THR A 218 40.98 -2.99 14.55
N PRO A 219 42.12 -2.31 14.57
CA PRO A 219 43.09 -2.46 15.64
C PRO A 219 42.49 -1.94 16.95
N GLU A 220 42.48 -2.80 17.98
CA GLU A 220 42.19 -2.42 19.33
C GLU A 220 43.11 -1.28 19.74
N GLY A 221 42.55 -0.13 20.08
CA GLY A 221 43.27 1.02 20.56
C GLY A 221 44.00 0.69 21.88
N THR A 222 45.30 0.76 21.82
CA THR A 222 46.19 0.75 23.00
C THR A 222 45.78 1.85 23.96
N SER A 223 45.36 1.44 25.13
CA SER A 223 45.28 2.28 26.33
C SER A 223 46.68 2.51 26.89
N GLU A 224 47.10 3.76 26.98
CA GLU A 224 48.00 4.31 28.00
C GLU A 224 47.35 5.50 28.66
#